data_80cd95d9be520779f234588e5fbbeabc
#
_entry.id   80cd95d9be520779f234588e5fbbeabc
#
_cell.length_a   1.000
_cell.length_b   1.000
_cell.length_c   1.000
_cell.angle_alpha   90.00
_cell.angle_beta   90.00
_cell.angle_gamma   90.00
#
_symmetry.space_group_name_H-M   'P 1'
#
loop_
_entity.id
_entity.type
_entity.pdbx_description
1 polymer ?
#
loop_
_entity_poly.entity_id
_entity_poly.type
_entity_poly.pdbx_seq_one_letter_code
_entity_poly.pdbx_strand_id
1 'polypeptide(L)'
;MHTAPNPVDEQHVVVSLERHKQTFGDVPKLYGSDRGFFSERNVTSCKQQGVKVVCIPQRGGTKTPEREAYEKTREFKDGQRFRAGIEGRISVLFRGRGMKRCLAEGRERFELWVAAAVLANNLMKIAALLTDRSLRRRKAA
;
A
#
# COMPACT_ATOMS: atom_id res chain seq x y z
N MET A 1 28.90 -12.30 7.82
CA MET A 1 28.00 -11.13 7.68
C MET A 1 26.72 -11.45 8.43
N HIS A 2 26.50 -10.84 9.57
CA HIS A 2 25.24 -10.95 10.30
C HIS A 2 24.18 -10.16 9.51
N THR A 3 23.30 -10.83 8.79
CA THR A 3 22.08 -10.21 8.29
C THR A 3 21.22 -9.88 9.51
N ALA A 4 20.97 -8.61 9.73
CA ALA A 4 20.01 -8.18 10.75
C ALA A 4 18.69 -8.93 10.49
N PRO A 5 18.00 -9.45 11.52
CA PRO A 5 16.73 -10.12 11.35
C PRO A 5 15.76 -9.15 10.65
N ASN A 6 14.98 -9.67 9.70
CA ASN A 6 13.94 -8.87 9.06
C ASN A 6 13.05 -8.27 10.14
N PRO A 7 12.86 -6.95 10.15
CA PRO A 7 11.99 -6.31 11.13
C PRO A 7 10.58 -6.91 11.02
N VAL A 8 9.94 -7.13 12.15
CA VAL A 8 8.58 -7.66 12.19
C VAL A 8 7.64 -6.67 11.49
N ASP A 9 6.72 -7.16 10.68
CA ASP A 9 5.77 -6.35 9.89
C ASP A 9 5.12 -5.22 10.71
N GLU A 10 4.86 -5.48 11.98
CA GLU A 10 4.30 -4.53 12.94
C GLU A 10 5.10 -3.22 13.05
N GLN A 11 6.45 -3.28 12.94
CA GLN A 11 7.33 -2.11 13.08
C GLN A 11 7.27 -1.16 11.87
N HIS A 12 6.77 -1.63 10.74
CA HIS A 12 6.74 -0.84 9.51
C HIS A 12 5.58 0.16 9.41
N VAL A 13 4.55 0.05 10.25
CA VAL A 13 3.35 0.90 10.17
C VAL A 13 3.70 2.37 10.38
N VAL A 14 4.34 2.70 11.50
CA VAL A 14 4.70 4.09 11.84
C VAL A 14 5.66 4.66 10.81
N VAL A 15 6.70 3.91 10.44
CA VAL A 15 7.70 4.32 9.45
C VAL A 15 7.04 4.61 8.09
N SER A 16 6.05 3.81 7.68
CA SER A 16 5.35 4.03 6.41
C SER A 16 4.49 5.30 6.42
N LEU A 17 3.87 5.63 7.56
CA LEU A 17 3.10 6.86 7.73
C LEU A 17 4.00 8.11 7.72
N GLU A 18 5.13 8.05 8.42
CA GLU A 18 6.11 9.13 8.42
C GLU A 18 6.65 9.39 7.01
N ARG A 19 7.01 8.34 6.29
CA ARG A 19 7.47 8.43 4.90
C ARG A 19 6.39 9.01 3.97
N HIS A 20 5.13 8.62 4.17
CA HIS A 20 4.00 9.18 3.42
C HIS A 20 3.88 10.68 3.69
N LYS A 21 3.91 11.09 4.96
CA LYS A 21 3.84 12.50 5.36
C LYS A 21 5.00 13.32 4.80
N GLN A 22 6.22 12.80 4.81
CA GLN A 22 7.38 13.45 4.21
C GLN A 22 7.22 13.65 2.69
N THR A 23 6.60 12.68 2.01
CA THR A 23 6.46 12.69 0.55
C THR A 23 5.29 13.58 0.09
N PHE A 24 4.17 13.56 0.80
CA PHE A 24 2.91 14.18 0.38
C PHE A 24 2.46 15.37 1.25
N GLY A 25 3.20 15.68 2.32
CA GLY A 25 2.90 16.79 3.23
C GLY A 25 1.81 16.49 4.26
N ASP A 26 1.09 15.39 4.15
CA ASP A 26 -0.02 15.01 5.04
C ASP A 26 -0.07 13.49 5.25
N VAL A 27 -0.82 13.05 6.27
CA VAL A 27 -1.09 11.62 6.51
C VAL A 27 -2.22 11.12 5.58
N PRO A 28 -2.23 9.83 5.23
CA PRO A 28 -3.30 9.28 4.39
C PRO A 28 -4.64 9.30 5.15
N LYS A 29 -5.73 9.59 4.44
CA LYS A 29 -7.08 9.52 5.02
C LYS A 29 -7.45 8.10 5.44
N LEU A 30 -6.96 7.11 4.71
CA LEU A 30 -7.17 5.69 4.97
C LEU A 30 -5.83 4.97 4.95
N TYR A 31 -5.59 4.15 5.96
CA TYR A 31 -4.46 3.23 6.04
C TYR A 31 -4.96 1.79 6.05
N GLY A 32 -4.57 1.01 5.07
CA GLY A 32 -4.94 -0.41 4.95
C GLY A 32 -3.71 -1.30 4.86
N SER A 33 -3.65 -2.32 5.70
CA SER A 33 -2.58 -3.32 5.68
C SER A 33 -3.09 -4.71 6.03
N ASP A 34 -2.22 -5.69 5.95
CA ASP A 34 -2.48 -7.07 6.32
C ASP A 34 -2.64 -7.24 7.83
N ARG A 35 -3.22 -8.37 8.22
CA ARG A 35 -3.36 -8.77 9.64
C ARG A 35 -2.01 -8.94 10.34
N GLY A 36 -0.92 -9.18 9.61
CA GLY A 36 0.44 -9.24 10.15
C GLY A 36 0.92 -7.93 10.79
N PHE A 37 0.34 -6.81 10.35
CA PHE A 37 0.66 -5.48 10.87
C PHE A 37 -0.21 -5.08 12.08
N PHE A 38 -1.12 -5.97 12.53
CA PHE A 38 -2.03 -5.65 13.61
C PHE A 38 -1.33 -5.65 14.96
N SER A 39 -1.44 -4.53 15.65
CA SER A 39 -1.35 -4.41 17.12
C SER A 39 -2.20 -3.21 17.54
N GLU A 40 -2.69 -3.23 18.77
CA GLU A 40 -3.43 -2.10 19.33
C GLU A 40 -2.60 -0.81 19.32
N ARG A 41 -1.30 -0.94 19.53
CA ARG A 41 -0.34 0.16 19.43
C ARG A 41 -0.34 0.76 18.02
N ASN A 42 -0.29 -0.05 16.99
CA ASN A 42 -0.28 0.42 15.60
C ASN A 42 -1.59 1.11 15.23
N VAL A 43 -2.73 0.54 15.63
CA VAL A 43 -4.05 1.15 15.39
C VAL A 43 -4.14 2.51 16.08
N THR A 44 -3.69 2.58 17.35
CA THR A 44 -3.68 3.83 18.13
C THR A 44 -2.72 4.85 17.51
N SER A 45 -1.52 4.45 17.14
CA SER A 45 -0.53 5.34 16.50
C SER A 45 -1.05 5.92 15.18
N CYS A 46 -1.71 5.12 14.34
CA CYS A 46 -2.33 5.62 13.12
C CYS A 46 -3.37 6.70 13.41
N LYS A 47 -4.26 6.47 14.39
CA LYS A 47 -5.29 7.43 14.78
C LYS A 47 -4.70 8.71 15.36
N GLN A 48 -3.70 8.59 16.22
CA GLN A 48 -3.00 9.74 16.82
C GLN A 48 -2.30 10.61 15.77
N GLN A 49 -1.80 10.01 14.70
CA GLN A 49 -1.22 10.75 13.58
C GLN A 49 -2.26 11.39 12.65
N GLY A 50 -3.54 11.16 12.87
CA GLY A 50 -4.62 11.78 12.10
C GLY A 50 -5.22 10.91 11.00
N VAL A 51 -4.85 9.63 10.90
CA VAL A 51 -5.49 8.70 9.95
C VAL A 51 -6.94 8.46 10.35
N LYS A 52 -7.87 8.81 9.47
CA LYS A 52 -9.31 8.73 9.77
C LYS A 52 -9.84 7.30 9.78
N VAL A 53 -9.39 6.47 8.85
CA VAL A 53 -9.86 5.08 8.68
C VAL A 53 -8.67 4.13 8.72
N VAL A 54 -8.59 3.30 9.75
CA VAL A 54 -7.48 2.35 9.96
C VAL A 54 -7.97 0.94 9.69
N CYS A 55 -7.64 0.39 8.53
CA CYS A 55 -8.09 -0.91 8.04
C CYS A 55 -7.03 -2.00 8.24
N ILE A 56 -6.63 -2.27 9.47
CA ILE A 56 -5.73 -3.38 9.84
C ILE A 56 -6.58 -4.46 10.52
N PRO A 57 -6.82 -5.64 9.90
CA PRO A 57 -7.64 -6.68 10.50
C PRO A 57 -6.98 -7.26 11.74
N GLN A 58 -7.75 -7.47 12.81
CA GLN A 58 -7.22 -8.08 14.03
C GLN A 58 -6.70 -9.49 13.75
N ARG A 59 -5.50 -9.76 14.27
CA ARG A 59 -4.85 -11.07 14.19
C ARG A 59 -4.98 -11.80 15.53
N GLY A 60 -5.64 -12.96 15.51
CA GLY A 60 -5.76 -13.80 16.70
C GLY A 60 -6.63 -13.18 17.81
N GLY A 61 -6.77 -13.91 18.90
CA GLY A 61 -7.57 -13.49 20.06
C GLY A 61 -9.07 -13.36 19.79
N THR A 62 -9.83 -13.13 20.86
CA THR A 62 -11.27 -12.82 20.78
C THR A 62 -11.42 -11.34 20.48
N LYS A 63 -12.16 -11.00 19.41
CA LYS A 63 -12.48 -9.61 19.11
C LYS A 63 -13.49 -9.08 20.11
N THR A 64 -13.31 -7.82 20.52
CA THR A 64 -14.37 -7.13 21.24
C THR A 64 -15.56 -6.87 20.32
N PRO A 65 -16.80 -6.75 20.86
CA PRO A 65 -17.99 -6.44 20.04
C PRO A 65 -17.80 -5.17 19.19
N GLU A 66 -17.15 -4.14 19.75
CA GLU A 66 -16.89 -2.87 19.07
C GLU A 66 -15.90 -3.07 17.90
N ARG A 67 -14.87 -3.89 18.11
CA ARG A 67 -13.89 -4.22 17.06
C ARG A 67 -14.55 -5.01 15.95
N GLU A 68 -15.38 -5.98 16.29
CA GLU A 68 -16.11 -6.77 15.30
C GLU A 68 -17.07 -5.90 14.49
N ALA A 69 -17.81 -5.00 15.14
CA ALA A 69 -18.69 -4.05 14.49
C ALA A 69 -17.90 -3.12 13.55
N TYR A 70 -16.77 -2.60 14.00
CA TYR A 70 -15.90 -1.75 13.17
C TYR A 70 -15.40 -2.46 11.91
N GLU A 71 -14.92 -3.69 12.02
CA GLU A 71 -14.44 -4.47 10.87
C GLU A 71 -15.56 -4.85 9.88
N LYS A 72 -16.83 -4.79 10.31
CA LYS A 72 -18.01 -4.99 9.45
C LYS A 72 -18.45 -3.71 8.72
N THR A 73 -17.93 -2.53 9.10
CA THR A 73 -18.29 -1.27 8.45
C THR A 73 -17.91 -1.26 6.96
N ARG A 74 -18.62 -0.44 6.20
CA ARG A 74 -18.36 -0.27 4.76
C ARG A 74 -16.95 0.30 4.52
N GLU A 75 -16.58 1.32 5.30
CA GLU A 75 -15.27 1.97 5.20
C GLU A 75 -14.12 0.99 5.41
N PHE A 76 -14.23 0.13 6.43
CA PHE A 76 -13.23 -0.90 6.69
C PHE A 76 -13.12 -1.91 5.54
N LYS A 77 -14.26 -2.41 5.06
CA LYS A 77 -14.32 -3.35 3.93
C LYS A 77 -13.78 -2.75 2.65
N ASP A 78 -14.09 -1.49 2.36
CA ASP A 78 -13.58 -0.78 1.18
C ASP A 78 -12.06 -0.58 1.28
N GLY A 79 -11.54 -0.27 2.47
CA GLY A 79 -10.09 -0.22 2.72
C GLY A 79 -9.40 -1.56 2.50
N GLN A 80 -10.01 -2.66 2.92
CA GLN A 80 -9.47 -4.00 2.67
C GLN A 80 -9.54 -4.39 1.18
N ARG A 81 -10.58 -4.01 0.45
CA ARG A 81 -10.66 -4.19 -1.01
C ARG A 81 -9.58 -3.38 -1.72
N PHE A 82 -9.35 -2.13 -1.30
CA PHE A 82 -8.27 -1.31 -1.85
C PHE A 82 -6.91 -1.97 -1.64
N ARG A 83 -6.66 -2.47 -0.44
CA ARG A 83 -5.43 -3.22 -0.12
C ARG A 83 -5.29 -4.47 -1.00
N ALA A 84 -6.34 -5.27 -1.15
CA ALA A 84 -6.32 -6.44 -2.03
C ALA A 84 -6.01 -6.07 -3.49
N GLY A 85 -6.43 -4.89 -3.94
CA GLY A 85 -6.09 -4.35 -5.26
C GLY A 85 -4.58 -4.11 -5.47
N ILE A 86 -3.81 -3.92 -4.40
CA ILE A 86 -2.35 -3.75 -4.48
C ILE A 86 -1.67 -5.04 -4.98
N GLU A 87 -2.16 -6.21 -4.59
CA GLU A 87 -1.64 -7.49 -5.07
C GLU A 87 -1.78 -7.62 -6.59
N GLY A 88 -2.92 -7.18 -7.13
CA GLY A 88 -3.12 -7.09 -8.58
C GLY A 88 -2.12 -6.14 -9.25
N ARG A 89 -1.79 -5.01 -8.61
CA ARG A 89 -0.78 -4.05 -9.11
C ARG A 89 0.62 -4.63 -9.09
N ILE A 90 0.98 -5.32 -8.01
CA ILE A 90 2.26 -6.03 -7.92
C ILE A 90 2.34 -7.12 -9.00
N SER A 91 1.26 -7.86 -9.22
CA SER A 91 1.18 -8.86 -10.30
C SER A 91 1.44 -8.27 -11.69
N VAL A 92 0.94 -7.07 -11.97
CA VAL A 92 1.24 -6.35 -13.22
C VAL A 92 2.72 -6.03 -13.35
N LEU A 93 3.37 -5.58 -12.27
CA LEU A 93 4.83 -5.34 -12.27
C LEU A 93 5.60 -6.63 -12.54
N PHE A 94 5.25 -7.71 -11.85
CA PHE A 94 5.92 -9.00 -12.01
C PHE A 94 5.73 -9.60 -13.40
N ARG A 95 4.51 -9.67 -13.90
CA ARG A 95 4.18 -10.35 -15.17
C ARG A 95 4.33 -9.44 -16.38
N GLY A 96 3.94 -8.18 -16.24
CA GLY A 96 3.87 -7.23 -17.37
C GLY A 96 5.10 -6.34 -17.51
N ARG A 97 5.96 -6.23 -16.50
CA ARG A 97 7.13 -5.34 -16.46
C ARG A 97 8.44 -6.06 -16.19
N GLY A 98 8.47 -7.37 -16.35
CA GLY A 98 9.71 -8.14 -16.25
C GLY A 98 10.27 -8.30 -14.85
N MET A 99 9.54 -7.91 -13.79
CA MET A 99 10.03 -7.99 -12.41
C MET A 99 10.02 -9.41 -11.83
N LYS A 100 9.56 -10.42 -12.57
CA LYS A 100 9.52 -11.81 -12.11
C LYS A 100 10.91 -12.36 -11.78
N ARG A 101 11.94 -11.87 -12.46
CA ARG A 101 13.34 -12.23 -12.21
C ARG A 101 14.14 -10.96 -11.93
N CYS A 102 14.62 -10.82 -10.70
CA CYS A 102 15.54 -9.75 -10.35
C CYS A 102 16.92 -10.07 -10.94
N LEU A 103 17.44 -9.15 -11.75
CA LEU A 103 18.78 -9.23 -12.33
C LEU A 103 19.77 -8.35 -11.56
N ALA A 104 19.31 -7.66 -10.52
CA ALA A 104 20.13 -6.78 -9.72
C ALA A 104 20.76 -7.54 -8.55
N GLU A 105 22.05 -7.36 -8.33
CA GLU A 105 22.78 -7.86 -7.18
C GLU A 105 22.97 -6.75 -6.15
N GLY A 106 22.73 -7.07 -4.87
CA GLY A 106 22.82 -6.13 -3.77
C GLY A 106 21.57 -5.24 -3.63
N ARG A 107 21.42 -4.70 -2.41
CA ARG A 107 20.22 -3.95 -2.02
C ARG A 107 20.01 -2.67 -2.83
N GLU A 108 21.05 -1.88 -3.01
CA GLU A 108 20.96 -0.60 -3.73
C GLU A 108 20.50 -0.78 -5.18
N ARG A 109 21.12 -1.72 -5.90
CA ARG A 109 20.73 -2.02 -7.28
C ARG A 109 19.33 -2.60 -7.37
N PHE A 110 18.93 -3.41 -6.39
CA PHE A 110 17.58 -3.93 -6.30
C PHE A 110 16.55 -2.79 -6.10
N GLU A 111 16.82 -1.84 -5.19
CA GLU A 111 15.95 -0.69 -4.96
C GLU A 111 15.82 0.20 -6.21
N LEU A 112 16.92 0.47 -6.90
CA LEU A 112 16.89 1.20 -8.18
C LEU A 112 16.10 0.47 -9.26
N TRP A 113 16.26 -0.85 -9.37
CA TRP A 113 15.55 -1.66 -10.34
C TRP A 113 14.02 -1.67 -10.06
N VAL A 114 13.63 -1.79 -8.81
CA VAL A 114 12.22 -1.68 -8.40
C VAL A 114 11.67 -0.29 -8.69
N ALA A 115 12.42 0.76 -8.34
CA ALA A 115 12.02 2.15 -8.58
C ALA A 115 11.82 2.42 -10.09
N ALA A 116 12.72 1.96 -10.92
CA ALA A 116 12.62 2.11 -12.39
C ALA A 116 11.38 1.39 -12.96
N ALA A 117 11.10 0.17 -12.49
CA ALA A 117 9.93 -0.58 -12.93
C ALA A 117 8.61 0.08 -12.49
N VAL A 118 8.55 0.62 -11.28
CA VAL A 118 7.38 1.37 -10.77
C VAL A 118 7.20 2.66 -11.58
N LEU A 119 8.27 3.41 -11.82
CA LEU A 119 8.23 4.63 -12.63
C LEU A 119 7.71 4.34 -14.04
N ALA A 120 8.28 3.35 -14.72
CA ALA A 120 7.86 2.96 -16.07
C ALA A 120 6.36 2.57 -16.10
N ASN A 121 5.91 1.78 -15.11
CA ASN A 121 4.49 1.42 -15.00
C ASN A 121 3.59 2.65 -14.78
N ASN A 122 4.00 3.60 -13.96
CA ASN A 122 3.25 4.83 -13.71
C ASN A 122 3.17 5.71 -14.97
N LEU A 123 4.27 5.89 -15.68
CA LEU A 123 4.29 6.62 -16.95
C LEU A 123 3.35 6.00 -17.99
N MET A 124 3.36 4.66 -18.14
CA MET A 124 2.43 3.96 -19.03
C MET A 124 0.97 4.15 -18.61
N LYS A 125 0.70 4.16 -17.32
CA LYS A 125 -0.66 4.41 -16.82
C LYS A 125 -1.12 5.84 -17.09
N ILE A 126 -0.24 6.82 -16.91
CA ILE A 126 -0.51 8.23 -17.23
C ILE A 126 -0.79 8.37 -18.73
N ALA A 127 0.06 7.80 -19.60
CA ALA A 127 -0.14 7.83 -21.04
C ALA A 127 -1.51 7.23 -21.44
N ALA A 128 -1.87 6.07 -20.88
CA ALA A 128 -3.17 5.44 -21.14
C ALA A 128 -4.35 6.34 -20.74
N LEU A 129 -4.27 7.00 -19.56
CA LEU A 129 -5.31 7.91 -19.08
C LEU A 129 -5.44 9.16 -19.97
N LEU A 130 -4.32 9.72 -20.43
CA LEU A 130 -4.32 10.88 -21.34
C LEU A 130 -4.92 10.53 -22.70
N THR A 131 -4.59 9.35 -23.23
CA THR A 131 -5.15 8.84 -24.50
C THR A 131 -6.66 8.63 -24.40
N ASP A 132 -7.13 7.96 -23.32
CA ASP A 132 -8.57 7.76 -23.09
C ASP A 132 -9.32 9.09 -22.97
N ARG A 133 -8.77 10.05 -22.24
CA ARG A 133 -9.34 11.40 -22.12
C ARG A 133 -9.42 12.12 -23.48
N SER A 134 -8.40 12.00 -24.32
CA SER A 134 -8.36 12.57 -25.67
C SER A 134 -9.45 11.95 -26.55
N LEU A 135 -9.57 10.62 -26.53
CA LEU A 135 -10.57 9.89 -27.30
C LEU A 135 -12.01 10.25 -26.88
N ARG A 136 -12.27 10.38 -25.57
CA ARG A 136 -13.59 10.81 -25.06
C ARG A 136 -13.96 12.21 -25.51
N ARG A 137 -13.00 13.15 -25.50
CA ARG A 137 -13.22 14.53 -25.98
C ARG A 137 -13.56 14.56 -27.48
N ARG A 138 -12.86 13.75 -28.30
CA ARG A 138 -13.14 13.66 -29.75
C ARG A 138 -14.51 13.06 -30.07
N LYS A 139 -15.03 12.16 -29.22
CA LYS A 139 -16.38 11.57 -29.39
C LYS A 139 -17.51 12.49 -28.95
N ALA A 140 -17.22 13.49 -28.12
CA ALA A 140 -18.18 14.44 -27.58
C ALA A 140 -18.26 15.76 -28.39
N ALA A 141 -17.34 15.96 -29.34
CA ALA A 141 -17.32 17.08 -30.29
C ALA A 141 -17.88 16.64 -31.65
#